data_62ba71c6c249be0a5d64c1fa26c60f98
#
_entry.id   62ba71c6c249be0a5d64c1fa26c60f98
#
_cell.length_a   1.000
_cell.length_b   1.000
_cell.length_c   1.000
_cell.angle_alpha   90.00
_cell.angle_beta   90.00
_cell.angle_gamma   90.00
#
_symmetry.space_group_name_H-M   'P 1'
#
loop_
_entity.id
_entity.type
_entity.pdbx_description
1 polymer ?
#
loop_
_entity_poly.entity_id
_entity_poly.type
_entity_poly.pdbx_seq_one_letter_code
_entity_poly.pdbx_strand_id
1 'polypeptide(L)'
;MANYKIKCEAIEVRSKSGICPGSAKCHKGETYILTARTPEPTGMCGRAFAAIHPMAFAMRWSEKMEWEKADYVNVICPDGFVTYRLSRIKE
;
A
#
# COMPACT_ATOMS: atom_id res chain seq x y z
N MET A 1 -8.03 -8.89 -20.18
CA MET A 1 -7.26 -9.16 -18.96
C MET A 1 -7.14 -7.88 -18.15
N ALA A 2 -7.48 -7.94 -16.88
CA ALA A 2 -7.36 -6.77 -16.01
C ALA A 2 -5.89 -6.40 -15.80
N ASN A 3 -5.61 -5.12 -15.75
CA ASN A 3 -4.27 -4.61 -15.49
C ASN A 3 -4.43 -3.21 -14.88
N TYR A 4 -4.53 -3.16 -13.58
CA TYR A 4 -4.79 -1.92 -12.86
C TYR A 4 -3.52 -1.34 -12.26
N LYS A 5 -3.48 -0.02 -12.16
CA LYS A 5 -2.55 0.63 -11.24
C LYS A 5 -3.17 0.54 -9.86
N ILE A 6 -2.36 0.42 -8.84
CA ILE A 6 -2.82 0.30 -7.46
C ILE A 6 -2.44 1.56 -6.70
N LYS A 7 -3.44 2.20 -6.10
CA LYS A 7 -3.21 3.31 -5.18
C LYS A 7 -2.92 2.73 -3.81
N CYS A 8 -1.81 3.17 -3.21
CA CYS A 8 -1.40 2.76 -1.87
C CYS A 8 -1.37 4.00 -0.99
N GLU A 9 -2.17 4.01 0.05
CA GLU A 9 -2.27 5.17 0.94
C GLU A 9 -2.04 4.76 2.40
N ALA A 10 -1.18 5.51 3.09
CA ALA A 10 -0.97 5.32 4.52
C ALA A 10 -2.16 5.92 5.27
N ILE A 11 -3.06 5.06 5.75
CA ILE A 11 -4.29 5.52 6.40
C ILE A 11 -4.18 5.63 7.92
N GLU A 12 -3.17 4.98 8.51
CA GLU A 12 -2.98 5.01 9.96
C GLU A 12 -1.50 4.83 10.28
N VAL A 13 -1.00 5.64 11.21
CA VAL A 13 0.36 5.47 11.76
C VAL A 13 0.23 5.39 13.27
N ARG A 14 0.65 4.26 13.84
CA ARG A 14 0.52 3.98 15.28
C ARG A 14 1.80 4.40 16.00
N SER A 15 2.00 5.71 16.15
CA SER A 15 3.10 6.25 16.93
C SER A 15 2.65 7.53 17.60
N LYS A 16 3.32 7.92 18.68
CA LYS A 16 2.95 9.14 19.42
C LYS A 16 3.11 10.40 18.60
N SER A 17 4.10 10.41 17.71
CA SER A 17 4.37 11.58 16.85
C SER A 17 3.52 11.60 15.59
N GLY A 18 2.82 10.51 15.27
CA GLY A 18 2.12 10.37 14.00
C GLY A 18 3.05 10.08 12.83
N ILE A 19 4.31 9.87 13.10
CA ILE A 19 5.34 9.56 12.11
C ILE A 19 5.95 8.20 12.47
N CYS A 20 6.09 7.31 11.48
CA CYS A 20 6.70 6.02 11.70
C CYS A 20 8.14 6.20 12.20
N PRO A 21 8.54 5.52 13.27
CA PRO A 21 9.90 5.67 13.80
C PRO A 21 10.97 5.05 12.92
N GLY A 22 10.59 4.33 11.86
CA GLY A 22 11.56 3.77 10.92
C GLY A 22 12.27 4.84 10.11
N SER A 23 13.30 4.42 9.37
CA SER A 23 14.13 5.37 8.63
C SER A 23 13.38 6.12 7.53
N ALA A 24 12.32 5.55 6.98
CA ALA A 24 11.53 6.20 5.93
C ALA A 24 10.60 7.28 6.47
N LYS A 25 10.36 7.31 7.79
CA LYS A 25 9.57 8.37 8.45
C LYS A 25 8.18 8.58 7.83
N CYS A 26 7.51 7.48 7.52
CA CYS A 26 6.18 7.53 6.92
C CYS A 26 5.17 8.24 7.84
N HIS A 27 4.30 9.05 7.26
CA HIS A 27 3.20 9.70 7.98
C HIS A 27 1.88 9.44 7.28
N LYS A 28 0.79 9.64 8.03
CA LYS A 28 -0.56 9.46 7.49
C LYS A 28 -0.79 10.36 6.29
N GLY A 29 -1.40 9.81 5.25
CA GLY A 29 -1.71 10.55 4.04
C GLY A 29 -0.70 10.34 2.91
N GLU A 30 0.44 9.73 3.17
CA GLU A 30 1.38 9.42 2.10
C GLU A 30 0.73 8.47 1.10
N THR A 31 0.87 8.79 -0.17
CA THR A 31 0.24 8.04 -1.25
C THR A 31 1.26 7.64 -2.30
N TYR A 32 1.17 6.40 -2.75
CA TYR A 32 2.04 5.86 -3.79
C TYR A 32 1.20 5.17 -4.86
N ILE A 33 1.70 5.16 -6.07
CA ILE A 33 1.09 4.43 -7.18
C ILE A 33 1.98 3.22 -7.49
N LEU A 34 1.39 2.04 -7.45
CA LEU A 34 2.08 0.78 -7.67
C LEU A 34 1.73 0.24 -9.05
N THR A 35 2.77 -0.07 -9.81
CA THR A 35 2.65 -0.64 -11.15
C THR A 35 3.62 -1.82 -11.26
N ALA A 36 4.04 -2.15 -12.48
CA ALA A 36 5.08 -3.16 -12.67
C ALA A 36 6.47 -2.66 -12.23
N ARG A 37 6.59 -1.36 -11.99
CA ARG A 37 7.85 -0.75 -11.56
C ARG A 37 7.80 -0.44 -10.07
N THR A 38 8.88 0.11 -9.55
CA THR A 38 8.92 0.57 -8.16
C THR A 38 7.86 1.65 -7.93
N PRO A 39 7.39 1.80 -6.68
CA PRO A 39 6.34 2.78 -6.39
C PRO A 39 6.72 4.21 -6.75
N GLU A 40 5.72 5.00 -7.14
CA GLU A 40 5.87 6.42 -7.40
C GLU A 40 4.97 7.21 -6.45
N PRO A 41 5.46 8.28 -5.82
CA PRO A 41 6.85 8.74 -5.82
C PRO A 41 7.79 7.77 -5.13
N THR A 42 9.08 7.96 -5.29
CA THR A 42 10.10 7.13 -4.63
C THR A 42 10.13 7.40 -3.13
N GLY A 43 10.75 6.51 -2.38
CA GLY A 43 10.95 6.70 -0.95
C GLY A 43 10.07 5.85 -0.04
N MET A 44 9.29 4.94 -0.60
CA MET A 44 8.52 4.00 0.23
C MET A 44 9.49 3.13 1.04
N CYS A 45 9.12 2.90 2.31
CA CYS A 45 9.89 2.00 3.18
C CYS A 45 9.99 0.62 2.55
N GLY A 46 11.21 0.06 2.49
CA GLY A 46 11.44 -1.25 1.89
C GLY A 46 10.69 -2.37 2.57
N ARG A 47 10.54 -2.30 3.89
CA ARG A 47 9.77 -3.30 4.64
C ARG A 47 8.30 -3.24 4.28
N ALA A 48 7.76 -2.03 4.17
CA ALA A 48 6.37 -1.83 3.75
C ALA A 48 6.17 -2.34 2.34
N PHE A 49 7.07 -2.02 1.43
CA PHE A 49 6.99 -2.48 0.06
C PHE A 49 7.01 -4.02 -0.02
N ALA A 50 7.86 -4.67 0.76
CA ALA A 50 7.93 -6.12 0.78
C ALA A 50 6.61 -6.77 1.23
N ALA A 51 5.90 -6.13 2.17
CA ALA A 51 4.61 -6.62 2.64
C ALA A 51 3.49 -6.32 1.64
N ILE A 52 3.55 -5.17 0.97
CA ILE A 52 2.50 -4.69 0.08
C ILE A 52 2.57 -5.32 -1.31
N HIS A 53 3.77 -5.53 -1.83
CA HIS A 53 3.98 -5.93 -3.21
C HIS A 53 3.22 -7.20 -3.63
N PRO A 54 3.24 -8.31 -2.86
CA PRO A 54 2.52 -9.51 -3.27
C PRO A 54 1.02 -9.27 -3.44
N MET A 55 0.42 -8.52 -2.53
CA MET A 55 -1.01 -8.21 -2.61
C MET A 55 -1.31 -7.27 -3.77
N ALA A 56 -0.49 -6.23 -3.93
CA ALA A 56 -0.66 -5.28 -5.04
C ALA A 56 -0.51 -6.00 -6.38
N PHE A 57 0.46 -6.90 -6.50
CA PHE A 57 0.65 -7.67 -7.72
C PHE A 57 -0.60 -8.48 -8.06
N ALA A 58 -1.17 -9.17 -7.07
CA ALA A 58 -2.38 -9.95 -7.29
C ALA A 58 -3.56 -9.06 -7.70
N MET A 59 -3.72 -7.91 -7.06
CA MET A 59 -4.81 -6.97 -7.35
C MET A 59 -4.70 -6.37 -8.75
N ARG A 60 -3.49 -6.20 -9.27
CA ARG A 60 -3.31 -5.60 -10.60
C ARG A 60 -3.92 -6.46 -11.71
N TRP A 61 -3.98 -7.76 -11.50
CA TRP A 61 -4.40 -8.69 -12.55
C TRP A 61 -5.81 -9.25 -12.35
N SER A 62 -6.56 -8.72 -11.38
CA SER A 62 -7.89 -9.21 -11.06
C SER A 62 -8.85 -8.06 -10.79
N GLU A 63 -10.13 -8.29 -11.06
CA GLU A 63 -11.17 -7.32 -10.76
C GLU A 63 -11.46 -7.28 -9.26
N LYS A 64 -11.43 -8.45 -8.61
CA LYS A 64 -11.70 -8.59 -7.19
C LYS A 64 -11.20 -9.95 -6.74
N MET A 65 -10.53 -9.98 -5.61
CA MET A 65 -10.10 -11.24 -5.00
C MET A 65 -11.24 -11.78 -4.12
N GLU A 66 -11.27 -13.09 -3.92
CA GLU A 66 -12.33 -13.74 -3.15
C GLU A 66 -12.46 -13.21 -1.72
N TRP A 67 -11.32 -12.85 -1.11
CA TRP A 67 -11.29 -12.37 0.26
C TRP A 67 -11.56 -10.87 0.41
N GLU A 68 -11.69 -10.13 -0.68
CA GLU A 68 -11.98 -8.71 -0.62
C GLU A 68 -13.45 -8.49 -0.27
N LYS A 69 -13.68 -7.83 0.85
CA LYS A 69 -15.04 -7.50 1.30
C LYS A 69 -15.46 -6.10 0.91
N ALA A 70 -14.53 -5.31 0.34
CA ALA A 70 -14.75 -3.95 -0.08
C ALA A 70 -13.89 -3.68 -1.32
N ASP A 71 -13.91 -2.45 -1.81
CA ASP A 71 -13.12 -2.09 -3.00
C ASP A 71 -11.65 -1.82 -2.67
N TYR A 72 -11.19 -2.20 -1.48
CA TYR A 72 -9.82 -2.00 -1.06
C TYR A 72 -9.37 -3.15 -0.16
N VAL A 73 -8.06 -3.23 0.02
CA VAL A 73 -7.43 -4.18 0.95
C VAL A 73 -6.48 -3.40 1.83
N ASN A 74 -6.49 -3.66 3.14
CA ASN A 74 -5.55 -3.05 4.07
C ASN A 74 -4.39 -4.00 4.34
N VAL A 75 -3.17 -3.45 4.32
CA VAL A 75 -1.95 -4.19 4.62
C VAL A 75 -1.20 -3.44 5.71
N ILE A 76 -0.78 -4.15 6.75
CA ILE A 76 -0.02 -3.57 7.85
C ILE A 76 1.46 -3.87 7.61
N CYS A 77 2.33 -2.86 7.76
CA CYS A 77 3.76 -3.08 7.59
C CYS A 77 4.27 -4.08 8.65
N PRO A 78 5.37 -4.79 8.40
CA PRO A 78 5.87 -5.82 9.33
C PRO A 78 6.14 -5.30 10.74
N ASP A 79 6.50 -4.02 10.88
CA ASP A 79 6.73 -3.40 12.17
C ASP A 79 5.45 -3.08 12.93
N GLY A 80 4.29 -3.14 12.27
CA GLY A 80 3.00 -2.86 12.89
C GLY A 80 2.65 -1.40 13.05
N PHE A 81 3.50 -0.47 12.63
CA PHE A 81 3.26 0.96 12.81
C PHE A 81 2.32 1.58 11.80
N VAL A 82 2.36 1.13 10.56
CA VAL A 82 1.62 1.78 9.48
C VAL A 82 0.64 0.81 8.83
N THR A 83 -0.59 1.26 8.64
CA THR A 83 -1.59 0.52 7.86
C THR A 83 -1.74 1.23 6.52
N TYR A 84 -1.57 0.48 5.44
CA TYR A 84 -1.74 0.96 4.08
C TYR A 84 -3.03 0.42 3.49
N ARG A 85 -3.72 1.26 2.73
CA ARG A 85 -4.91 0.85 1.99
C ARG A 85 -4.56 0.78 0.50
N LEU A 86 -4.83 -0.39 -0.07
CA LEU A 86 -4.59 -0.64 -1.48
C LEU A 86 -5.92 -0.66 -2.22
N SER A 87 -6.02 0.10 -3.30
CA SER A 87 -7.22 0.12 -4.13
C SER A 87 -6.84 0.19 -5.60
N ARG A 88 -7.70 -0.38 -6.45
CA ARG A 88 -7.48 -0.34 -7.89
C ARG A 88 -7.90 1.02 -8.42
N ILE A 89 -7.05 1.59 -9.28
CA ILE A 89 -7.39 2.82 -9.99
C ILE A 89 -8.13 2.40 -11.25
N LYS A 90 -9.41 2.70 -11.28
CA LYS A 90 -10.28 2.39 -12.42
C LYS A 90 -10.42 3.66 -13.26
N GLU A 91 -9.99 3.55 -14.51
CA GLU A 91 -10.07 4.66 -15.46
C GLU A 91 -11.27 4.50 -16.36
#